data_454f9c90b0941b2cc042566f4423b1fb
#
_entry.id   454f9c90b0941b2cc042566f4423b1fb
#
_cell.length_a   1.000
_cell.length_b   1.000
_cell.length_c   1.000
_cell.angle_alpha   90.00
_cell.angle_beta   90.00
_cell.angle_gamma   90.00
#
_symmetry.space_group_name_H-M   'P 1'
#
loop_
_entity.id
_entity.type
_entity.pdbx_description
1 polymer ?
#
loop_
_entity_poly.entity_id
_entity_poly.type
_entity_poly.pdbx_seq_one_letter_code
_entity_poly.pdbx_strand_id
1 'polypeptide(L)'
;TYRIENPEKAVGGYVFTGKDGYVAMEAEHYYSTKAAPGTEWTVIPYMGRTLSGMALMPYTQPTDGASISYKIKLPKGVDKVTVHVIVKSTLAFHDRKGHEYSIGFEGAKEQTINFNQNLNELPENVYSIYYPTVARRIVEKKVKLNVPNTSDGMQTLIFKPLDPGIVLEKLVVDYGGYKKSYLFMNESKSKRDNR
;
A
#
# COMPACT_ATOMS: atom_id res chain seq x y z
N THR A 1 7.21 26.18 -23.85
CA THR A 1 7.24 24.77 -24.33
C THR A 1 7.03 23.88 -23.11
N TYR A 2 5.90 23.20 -23.02
CA TYR A 2 5.67 22.22 -21.96
C TYR A 2 6.34 20.91 -22.40
N ARG A 3 7.24 20.37 -21.58
CA ARG A 3 7.83 19.05 -21.78
C ARG A 3 6.89 18.04 -21.12
N ILE A 4 6.21 17.24 -21.92
CA ILE A 4 5.45 16.10 -21.42
C ILE A 4 6.48 14.97 -21.27
N GLU A 5 6.85 14.66 -20.04
CA GLU A 5 7.62 13.46 -19.76
C GLU A 5 6.63 12.32 -19.55
N ASN A 6 6.82 11.21 -20.26
CA ASN A 6 6.14 9.97 -19.91
C ASN A 6 6.62 9.55 -18.53
N PRO A 7 5.73 9.14 -17.61
CA PRO A 7 6.15 8.64 -16.32
C PRO A 7 7.11 7.48 -16.55
N GLU A 8 8.25 7.54 -15.88
CA GLU A 8 9.22 6.45 -15.91
C GLU A 8 8.51 5.16 -15.46
N LYS A 9 8.83 4.04 -16.09
CA LYS A 9 8.39 2.74 -15.59
C LYS A 9 8.89 2.60 -14.15
N ALA A 10 8.00 2.24 -13.23
CA ALA A 10 8.42 1.96 -11.86
C ALA A 10 9.51 0.88 -11.89
N VAL A 11 10.57 1.12 -11.17
CA VAL A 11 11.73 0.23 -11.13
C VAL A 11 11.89 -0.27 -9.70
N GLY A 12 11.90 -1.57 -9.51
CA GLY A 12 12.05 -2.20 -8.21
C GLY A 12 13.45 -2.06 -7.57
N GLY A 13 13.63 -2.74 -6.45
CA GLY A 13 14.90 -2.83 -5.74
C GLY A 13 15.06 -1.83 -4.60
N TYR A 14 14.03 -1.08 -4.22
CA TYR A 14 14.13 -0.13 -3.12
C TYR A 14 14.16 -0.83 -1.75
N VAL A 15 15.11 -0.40 -0.91
CA VAL A 15 15.24 -0.83 0.49
C VAL A 15 15.18 0.41 1.36
N PHE A 16 14.18 0.50 2.21
CA PHE A 16 13.95 1.65 3.09
C PHE A 16 14.55 1.44 4.48
N THR A 17 14.96 2.51 5.12
CA THR A 17 15.48 2.48 6.49
C THR A 17 14.56 3.26 7.41
N GLY A 18 14.12 2.60 8.48
CA GLY A 18 13.30 3.21 9.52
C GLY A 18 14.08 4.25 10.32
N LYS A 19 13.47 5.41 10.49
CA LYS A 19 13.97 6.51 11.31
C LYS A 19 12.79 7.27 11.92
N ASP A 20 13.01 7.87 13.08
CA ASP A 20 12.03 8.73 13.76
C ASP A 20 10.67 8.03 14.04
N GLY A 21 10.70 6.69 14.23
CA GLY A 21 9.53 5.92 14.62
C GLY A 21 8.63 5.48 13.46
N TYR A 22 9.03 5.64 12.20
CA TYR A 22 8.24 5.19 11.06
C TYR A 22 9.09 4.83 9.83
N VAL A 23 8.46 4.12 8.89
CA VAL A 23 8.93 3.93 7.49
C VAL A 23 7.77 4.23 6.56
N ALA A 24 7.87 5.28 5.75
CA ALA A 24 6.90 5.62 4.72
C ALA A 24 7.45 5.29 3.34
N MET A 25 6.63 4.67 2.50
CA MET A 25 7.00 4.16 1.19
C MET A 25 5.93 4.51 0.16
N GLU A 26 6.32 5.18 -0.92
CA GLU A 26 5.45 5.39 -2.07
C GLU A 26 5.20 4.06 -2.80
N ALA A 27 4.01 3.87 -3.34
CA ALA A 27 3.65 2.60 -3.95
C ALA A 27 4.55 2.22 -5.14
N GLU A 28 5.00 3.20 -5.91
CA GLU A 28 5.87 2.99 -7.08
C GLU A 28 7.32 2.67 -6.73
N HIS A 29 7.75 2.88 -5.47
CA HIS A 29 9.09 2.57 -4.98
C HIS A 29 9.12 1.21 -4.26
N TYR A 30 8.69 0.18 -4.93
CA TYR A 30 8.64 -1.18 -4.41
C TYR A 30 10.01 -1.89 -4.45
N TYR A 31 10.12 -3.03 -3.77
CA TYR A 31 11.27 -3.92 -3.89
C TYR A 31 11.10 -4.90 -5.06
N SER A 32 10.01 -5.66 -5.07
CA SER A 32 9.69 -6.59 -6.15
C SER A 32 8.18 -6.74 -6.34
N THR A 33 7.79 -7.20 -7.52
CA THR A 33 6.41 -7.50 -7.87
C THR A 33 6.29 -8.91 -8.41
N LYS A 34 5.13 -9.52 -8.18
CA LYS A 34 4.67 -10.73 -8.84
C LYS A 34 3.29 -10.44 -9.40
N ALA A 35 3.09 -10.64 -10.68
CA ALA A 35 1.80 -10.49 -11.33
C ALA A 35 1.02 -11.81 -11.33
N ALA A 36 -0.31 -11.71 -11.41
CA ALA A 36 -1.17 -12.85 -11.72
C ALA A 36 -1.11 -13.19 -13.22
N PRO A 37 -1.49 -14.39 -13.64
CA PRO A 37 -1.53 -14.73 -15.05
C PRO A 37 -2.36 -13.76 -15.88
N GLY A 38 -1.80 -13.26 -16.98
CA GLY A 38 -2.45 -12.29 -17.87
C GLY A 38 -2.54 -10.86 -17.32
N THR A 39 -1.79 -10.55 -16.26
CA THR A 39 -1.76 -9.21 -15.65
C THR A 39 -0.34 -8.67 -15.54
N GLU A 40 -0.24 -7.37 -15.29
CA GLU A 40 1.02 -6.69 -14.96
C GLU A 40 0.79 -5.59 -13.89
N TRP A 41 1.81 -5.33 -13.07
CA TRP A 41 1.79 -4.19 -12.17
C TRP A 41 2.12 -2.91 -12.95
N THR A 42 1.17 -1.98 -12.94
CA THR A 42 1.22 -0.76 -13.72
C THR A 42 1.24 0.46 -12.80
N VAL A 43 2.09 1.43 -13.13
CA VAL A 43 2.06 2.76 -12.51
C VAL A 43 0.85 3.53 -13.04
N ILE A 44 0.04 4.06 -12.13
CA ILE A 44 -1.02 5.01 -12.46
C ILE A 44 -0.49 6.41 -12.12
N PRO A 45 -0.07 7.18 -13.13
CA PRO A 45 0.64 8.43 -12.92
C PRO A 45 -0.17 9.44 -12.12
N TYR A 46 0.47 10.12 -11.19
CA TYR A 46 -0.11 11.23 -10.41
C TYR A 46 -1.42 10.88 -9.67
N MET A 47 -1.67 9.60 -9.45
CA MET A 47 -2.88 9.15 -8.74
C MET A 47 -2.73 9.30 -7.23
N GLY A 48 -1.54 9.20 -6.68
CA GLY A 48 -1.23 9.39 -5.27
C GLY A 48 -1.31 10.87 -4.84
N ARG A 49 -1.31 11.11 -3.54
CA ARG A 49 -1.21 12.47 -2.99
C ARG A 49 0.17 13.08 -3.13
N THR A 50 1.18 12.26 -3.25
CA THR A 50 2.58 12.67 -3.40
C THR A 50 3.17 12.26 -4.74
N LEU A 51 3.00 11.00 -5.11
CA LEU A 51 3.50 10.42 -6.37
C LEU A 51 2.39 9.63 -7.08
N SER A 52 2.73 8.48 -7.64
CA SER A 52 1.82 7.65 -8.44
C SER A 52 1.21 6.53 -7.62
N GLY A 53 0.12 5.97 -8.10
CA GLY A 53 -0.42 4.72 -7.58
C GLY A 53 0.11 3.51 -8.32
N MET A 54 0.02 2.33 -7.69
CA MET A 54 0.31 1.03 -8.31
C MET A 54 -0.96 0.18 -8.37
N ALA A 55 -1.25 -0.36 -9.53
CA ALA A 55 -2.41 -1.23 -9.75
C ALA A 55 -2.05 -2.44 -10.60
N LEU A 56 -2.74 -3.54 -10.37
CA LEU A 56 -2.65 -4.72 -11.22
C LEU A 56 -3.62 -4.57 -12.41
N MET A 57 -3.10 -4.62 -13.62
CA MET A 57 -3.86 -4.40 -14.86
C MET A 57 -3.80 -5.63 -15.78
N PRO A 58 -4.82 -5.89 -16.61
CA PRO A 58 -6.12 -5.20 -16.66
C PRO A 58 -7.05 -5.63 -15.52
N TYR A 59 -7.98 -4.76 -15.13
CA TYR A 59 -8.93 -5.02 -14.03
C TYR A 59 -9.96 -6.13 -14.33
N THR A 60 -9.98 -6.64 -15.54
CA THR A 60 -10.87 -7.73 -15.97
C THR A 60 -10.31 -9.12 -15.65
N GLN A 61 -9.08 -9.21 -15.16
CA GLN A 61 -8.44 -10.47 -14.83
C GLN A 61 -8.42 -10.72 -13.33
N PRO A 62 -8.42 -12.01 -12.91
CA PRO A 62 -8.21 -12.38 -11.50
C PRO A 62 -6.87 -11.90 -10.97
N THR A 63 -6.80 -11.72 -9.65
CA THR A 63 -5.58 -11.24 -8.95
C THR A 63 -4.81 -12.35 -8.25
N ASP A 64 -5.21 -13.60 -8.43
CA ASP A 64 -4.67 -14.76 -7.71
C ASP A 64 -3.14 -14.89 -7.84
N GLY A 65 -2.47 -14.88 -6.71
CA GLY A 65 -1.01 -15.00 -6.63
C GLY A 65 -0.25 -13.70 -6.94
N ALA A 66 -0.93 -12.59 -7.23
CA ALA A 66 -0.28 -11.30 -7.39
C ALA A 66 0.18 -10.73 -6.04
N SER A 67 1.32 -10.06 -6.05
CA SER A 67 1.85 -9.35 -4.89
C SER A 67 2.78 -8.22 -5.28
N ILE A 68 2.91 -7.24 -4.40
CA ILE A 68 3.94 -6.21 -4.43
C ILE A 68 4.61 -6.17 -3.07
N SER A 69 5.93 -6.14 -3.02
CA SER A 69 6.70 -6.23 -1.80
C SER A 69 7.58 -5.01 -1.57
N TYR A 70 7.76 -4.67 -0.31
CA TYR A 70 8.55 -3.54 0.18
C TYR A 70 9.57 -4.03 1.18
N LYS A 71 10.85 -3.79 0.93
CA LYS A 71 11.93 -4.18 1.83
C LYS A 71 12.28 -3.04 2.75
N ILE A 72 12.24 -3.31 4.05
CA ILE A 72 12.47 -2.29 5.08
C ILE A 72 13.46 -2.78 6.12
N LYS A 73 14.24 -1.86 6.67
CA LYS A 73 15.08 -2.12 7.82
C LYS A 73 14.49 -1.41 9.03
N LEU A 74 14.05 -2.20 10.02
CA LEU A 74 13.53 -1.70 11.29
C LEU A 74 14.61 -1.70 12.37
N PRO A 75 14.53 -0.80 13.37
CA PRO A 75 15.38 -0.87 14.56
C PRO A 75 15.18 -2.18 15.32
N LYS A 76 16.21 -2.62 16.01
CA LYS A 76 16.11 -3.80 16.89
C LYS A 76 15.11 -3.56 18.02
N GLY A 77 14.37 -4.60 18.38
CA GLY A 77 13.37 -4.56 19.45
C GLY A 77 11.99 -4.06 19.04
N VAL A 78 11.77 -3.76 17.76
CA VAL A 78 10.43 -3.49 17.23
C VAL A 78 9.77 -4.84 16.91
N ASP A 79 8.84 -5.27 17.75
CA ASP A 79 8.10 -6.53 17.63
C ASP A 79 6.67 -6.37 17.13
N LYS A 80 6.13 -5.14 17.18
CA LYS A 80 4.78 -4.79 16.72
C LYS A 80 4.80 -3.44 16.04
N VAL A 81 4.01 -3.33 14.97
CA VAL A 81 3.84 -2.09 14.21
C VAL A 81 2.36 -1.89 13.84
N THR A 82 2.01 -0.65 13.54
CA THR A 82 0.77 -0.33 12.84
C THR A 82 1.10 0.04 11.40
N VAL A 83 0.60 -0.71 10.44
CA VAL A 83 0.76 -0.38 9.02
C VAL A 83 -0.44 0.43 8.56
N HIS A 84 -0.21 1.67 8.13
CA HIS A 84 -1.19 2.49 7.46
C HIS A 84 -1.14 2.14 5.97
N VAL A 85 -2.24 1.60 5.47
CA VAL A 85 -2.40 1.25 4.05
C VAL A 85 -3.29 2.30 3.42
N ILE A 86 -2.76 3.04 2.47
CA ILE A 86 -3.45 4.09 1.75
C ILE A 86 -3.74 3.59 0.34
N VAL A 87 -5.02 3.42 0.03
CA VAL A 87 -5.51 2.99 -1.28
C VAL A 87 -6.48 4.04 -1.84
N LYS A 88 -6.63 4.07 -3.15
CA LYS A 88 -7.64 4.88 -3.82
C LYS A 88 -9.03 4.39 -3.42
N SER A 89 -9.99 5.29 -3.30
CA SER A 89 -11.39 4.95 -3.07
C SER A 89 -12.04 4.43 -4.36
N THR A 90 -11.54 3.30 -4.85
CA THR A 90 -12.10 2.62 -6.04
C THR A 90 -13.37 1.87 -5.69
N LEU A 91 -14.27 1.73 -6.69
CA LEU A 91 -15.51 0.99 -6.53
C LEU A 91 -15.24 -0.52 -6.67
N ALA A 92 -15.93 -1.33 -5.87
CA ALA A 92 -16.02 -2.77 -6.08
C ALA A 92 -17.02 -3.01 -7.24
N PHE A 93 -16.51 -3.18 -8.45
CA PHE A 93 -17.31 -3.34 -9.68
C PHE A 93 -17.60 -4.80 -10.04
N HIS A 94 -17.23 -5.73 -9.18
CA HIS A 94 -17.53 -7.17 -9.27
C HIS A 94 -18.54 -7.56 -8.20
N ASP A 95 -19.25 -8.67 -8.39
CA ASP A 95 -20.35 -9.15 -7.53
C ASP A 95 -19.87 -9.71 -6.17
N ARG A 96 -18.80 -9.19 -5.63
CA ARG A 96 -18.28 -9.57 -4.32
C ARG A 96 -18.70 -8.56 -3.26
N LYS A 97 -18.86 -9.03 -2.02
CA LYS A 97 -19.15 -8.17 -0.88
C LYS A 97 -17.90 -7.42 -0.45
N GLY A 98 -17.69 -6.24 -1.00
CA GLY A 98 -16.60 -5.37 -0.63
C GLY A 98 -15.40 -5.45 -1.57
N HIS A 99 -14.29 -4.88 -1.13
CA HIS A 99 -13.06 -4.75 -1.88
C HIS A 99 -11.91 -5.08 -0.94
N GLU A 100 -11.18 -6.17 -1.22
CA GLU A 100 -10.27 -6.79 -0.27
C GLU A 100 -8.83 -6.84 -0.76
N TYR A 101 -7.91 -6.63 0.17
CA TYR A 101 -6.49 -6.94 0.03
C TYR A 101 -5.99 -7.68 1.26
N SER A 102 -4.87 -8.38 1.15
CA SER A 102 -4.11 -8.84 2.31
C SER A 102 -2.79 -8.11 2.46
N ILE A 103 -2.32 -8.01 3.71
CA ILE A 103 -1.04 -7.40 4.04
C ILE A 103 -0.40 -8.13 5.23
N GLY A 104 0.91 -8.33 5.15
CA GLY A 104 1.67 -8.98 6.21
C GLY A 104 3.16 -8.96 5.95
N PHE A 105 3.96 -9.29 6.95
CA PHE A 105 5.37 -9.54 6.75
C PHE A 105 5.61 -10.96 6.24
N GLU A 106 6.61 -11.12 5.41
CA GLU A 106 7.08 -12.44 4.97
C GLU A 106 7.39 -13.33 6.18
N GLY A 107 6.88 -14.57 6.16
CA GLY A 107 7.01 -15.51 7.27
C GLY A 107 6.08 -15.26 8.47
N ALA A 108 5.20 -14.26 8.43
CA ALA A 108 4.21 -13.98 9.46
C ALA A 108 2.77 -14.14 8.93
N LYS A 109 1.80 -14.12 9.86
CA LYS A 109 0.38 -14.19 9.51
C LYS A 109 -0.04 -12.89 8.81
N GLU A 110 -0.56 -13.01 7.59
CA GLU A 110 -1.19 -11.91 6.85
C GLU A 110 -2.56 -11.58 7.42
N GLN A 111 -3.01 -10.34 7.22
CA GLN A 111 -4.35 -9.90 7.54
C GLN A 111 -5.09 -9.47 6.27
N THR A 112 -6.31 -9.99 6.12
CA THR A 112 -7.23 -9.59 5.05
C THR A 112 -8.06 -8.41 5.51
N ILE A 113 -8.13 -7.38 4.69
CA ILE A 113 -8.82 -6.12 4.97
C ILE A 113 -9.83 -5.84 3.86
N ASN A 114 -11.10 -5.79 4.22
CA ASN A 114 -12.15 -5.22 3.38
C ASN A 114 -12.16 -3.69 3.63
N PHE A 115 -11.68 -2.91 2.67
CA PHE A 115 -11.47 -1.49 2.91
C PHE A 115 -12.68 -0.62 2.60
N ASN A 116 -13.71 -1.15 1.94
CA ASN A 116 -14.94 -0.42 1.63
C ASN A 116 -16.21 -1.03 2.25
N GLN A 117 -16.07 -1.92 3.22
CA GLN A 117 -17.20 -2.60 3.87
C GLN A 117 -18.30 -1.65 4.36
N ASN A 118 -17.91 -0.51 4.95
CA ASN A 118 -18.82 0.49 5.49
C ASN A 118 -18.91 1.75 4.60
N LEU A 119 -18.48 1.64 3.35
CA LEU A 119 -18.52 2.74 2.40
C LEU A 119 -19.87 2.77 1.67
N ASN A 120 -20.90 3.18 2.39
CA ASN A 120 -22.28 3.22 1.91
C ASN A 120 -23.03 4.41 2.48
N GLU A 121 -24.23 4.67 1.97
CA GLU A 121 -25.09 5.79 2.37
C GLU A 121 -26.06 5.46 3.52
N LEU A 122 -25.81 4.38 4.28
CA LEU A 122 -26.60 4.09 5.48
C LEU A 122 -26.41 5.22 6.50
N PRO A 123 -27.44 5.55 7.29
CA PRO A 123 -27.40 6.69 8.24
C PRO A 123 -26.18 6.69 9.17
N GLU A 124 -25.76 5.52 9.63
CA GLU A 124 -24.60 5.36 10.51
C GLU A 124 -23.24 5.62 9.80
N ASN A 125 -23.19 5.49 8.48
CA ASN A 125 -21.96 5.56 7.69
C ASN A 125 -21.86 6.84 6.84
N VAL A 126 -22.98 7.41 6.41
CA VAL A 126 -23.00 8.45 5.36
C VAL A 126 -22.16 9.67 5.71
N TYR A 127 -22.27 10.19 6.93
CA TYR A 127 -21.53 11.38 7.36
C TYR A 127 -20.17 11.05 7.98
N SER A 128 -20.03 9.89 8.62
CA SER A 128 -18.82 9.51 9.36
C SER A 128 -17.76 8.84 8.46
N ILE A 129 -18.18 8.12 7.42
CA ILE A 129 -17.31 7.30 6.56
C ILE A 129 -17.43 7.70 5.09
N TYR A 130 -18.66 7.67 4.53
CA TYR A 130 -18.87 7.80 3.09
C TYR A 130 -18.46 9.18 2.56
N TYR A 131 -19.09 10.26 2.98
CA TYR A 131 -18.73 11.61 2.52
C TYR A 131 -17.28 12.01 2.80
N PRO A 132 -16.72 11.74 4.00
CA PRO A 132 -15.30 12.00 4.22
C PRO A 132 -14.38 11.20 3.28
N THR A 133 -14.74 9.98 2.92
CA THR A 133 -13.95 9.17 1.98
C THR A 133 -14.04 9.71 0.56
N VAL A 134 -15.25 10.06 0.10
CA VAL A 134 -15.46 10.69 -1.20
C VAL A 134 -14.68 12.00 -1.32
N ALA A 135 -14.76 12.86 -0.29
CA ALA A 135 -14.03 14.12 -0.26
C ALA A 135 -12.50 13.94 -0.27
N ARG A 136 -11.99 12.92 0.44
CA ARG A 136 -10.55 12.62 0.49
C ARG A 136 -10.04 11.86 -0.72
N ARG A 137 -10.90 11.15 -1.43
CA ARG A 137 -10.60 10.28 -2.58
C ARG A 137 -9.60 9.16 -2.27
N ILE A 138 -9.46 8.81 -1.01
CA ILE A 138 -8.63 7.70 -0.51
C ILE A 138 -9.32 7.00 0.64
N VAL A 139 -8.91 5.75 0.87
CA VAL A 139 -9.21 5.00 2.08
C VAL A 139 -7.90 4.70 2.81
N GLU A 140 -7.81 5.11 4.07
CA GLU A 140 -6.73 4.72 4.97
C GLU A 140 -7.23 3.62 5.90
N LYS A 141 -6.55 2.47 5.92
CA LYS A 141 -6.77 1.41 6.92
C LYS A 141 -5.52 1.21 7.75
N LYS A 142 -5.72 1.00 9.04
CA LYS A 142 -4.66 0.76 10.02
C LYS A 142 -4.65 -0.72 10.39
N VAL A 143 -3.56 -1.39 10.11
CA VAL A 143 -3.40 -2.83 10.34
C VAL A 143 -2.28 -3.07 11.35
N LYS A 144 -2.58 -3.72 12.46
CA LYS A 144 -1.59 -4.09 13.45
C LYS A 144 -0.93 -5.40 13.04
N LEU A 145 0.39 -5.41 12.90
CA LEU A 145 1.17 -6.57 12.51
C LEU A 145 2.24 -6.87 13.55
N ASN A 146 2.49 -8.16 13.80
CA ASN A 146 3.69 -8.61 14.49
C ASN A 146 4.87 -8.62 13.51
N VAL A 147 6.01 -8.16 13.96
CA VAL A 147 7.25 -8.13 13.18
C VAL A 147 8.02 -9.42 13.44
N PRO A 148 8.37 -10.21 12.41
CA PRO A 148 9.22 -11.37 12.58
C PRO A 148 10.58 -10.98 13.16
N ASN A 149 11.13 -11.83 14.04
CA ASN A 149 12.46 -11.58 14.60
C ASN A 149 13.52 -11.96 13.57
N THR A 150 14.24 -10.97 13.06
CA THR A 150 15.38 -11.14 12.15
C THR A 150 16.64 -10.56 12.77
N SER A 151 17.78 -11.23 12.58
CA SER A 151 19.06 -10.83 13.20
C SER A 151 19.56 -9.46 12.74
N ASP A 152 19.24 -9.07 11.52
CA ASP A 152 19.67 -7.83 10.85
C ASP A 152 18.60 -6.73 10.82
N GLY A 153 17.38 -7.02 11.32
CA GLY A 153 16.25 -6.09 11.30
C GLY A 153 15.61 -5.90 9.92
N MET A 154 16.02 -6.70 8.92
CA MET A 154 15.44 -6.65 7.57
C MET A 154 14.10 -7.35 7.56
N GLN A 155 13.09 -6.69 6.98
CA GLN A 155 11.74 -7.20 6.84
C GLN A 155 11.27 -7.01 5.40
N THR A 156 10.41 -7.92 4.94
CA THR A 156 9.69 -7.78 3.67
C THR A 156 8.20 -7.65 3.97
N LEU A 157 7.64 -6.47 3.73
CA LEU A 157 6.19 -6.24 3.82
C LEU A 157 5.57 -6.57 2.47
N ILE A 158 4.54 -7.42 2.46
CA ILE A 158 3.88 -7.91 1.25
C ILE A 158 2.44 -7.43 1.23
N PHE A 159 2.05 -6.78 0.14
CA PHE A 159 0.67 -6.41 -0.16
C PHE A 159 0.16 -7.27 -1.33
N LYS A 160 -1.04 -7.83 -1.18
CA LYS A 160 -1.69 -8.68 -2.19
C LYS A 160 -3.10 -8.15 -2.46
N PRO A 161 -3.42 -7.70 -3.68
CA PRO A 161 -4.80 -7.43 -4.04
C PRO A 161 -5.56 -8.77 -4.10
N LEU A 162 -6.68 -8.88 -3.41
CA LEU A 162 -7.55 -10.06 -3.45
C LEU A 162 -8.69 -9.84 -4.44
N ASP A 163 -8.98 -8.59 -4.74
CA ASP A 163 -9.95 -8.16 -5.75
C ASP A 163 -9.28 -7.26 -6.79
N PRO A 164 -9.76 -7.29 -8.05
CA PRO A 164 -9.25 -6.40 -9.09
C PRO A 164 -9.68 -4.94 -8.86
N GLY A 165 -8.94 -3.99 -9.42
CA GLY A 165 -9.24 -2.57 -9.36
C GLY A 165 -8.75 -1.85 -8.10
N ILE A 166 -7.90 -2.49 -7.30
CA ILE A 166 -7.26 -1.83 -6.16
C ILE A 166 -6.05 -1.03 -6.63
N VAL A 167 -5.99 0.23 -6.24
CA VAL A 167 -4.85 1.12 -6.48
C VAL A 167 -4.19 1.45 -5.16
N LEU A 168 -2.98 0.94 -4.95
CA LEU A 168 -2.16 1.24 -3.79
C LEU A 168 -1.45 2.59 -4.01
N GLU A 169 -1.55 3.51 -3.06
CA GLU A 169 -0.88 4.82 -3.14
C GLU A 169 0.35 4.90 -2.22
N LYS A 170 0.23 4.42 -0.98
CA LYS A 170 1.29 4.57 0.02
C LYS A 170 1.17 3.56 1.14
N LEU A 171 2.29 3.15 1.70
CA LEU A 171 2.37 2.37 2.93
C LEU A 171 3.19 3.13 3.97
N VAL A 172 2.70 3.16 5.22
CA VAL A 172 3.49 3.69 6.35
C VAL A 172 3.51 2.67 7.47
N VAL A 173 4.69 2.18 7.80
CA VAL A 173 4.94 1.30 8.94
C VAL A 173 5.27 2.19 10.13
N ASP A 174 4.33 2.29 11.06
CA ASP A 174 4.42 3.09 12.28
C ASP A 174 4.82 2.24 13.47
N TYR A 175 5.92 2.61 14.13
CA TYR A 175 6.39 2.04 15.39
C TYR A 175 6.60 3.12 16.47
N GLY A 176 5.77 4.18 16.42
CA GLY A 176 5.69 5.23 17.44
C GLY A 176 5.97 6.64 16.93
N GLY A 177 6.19 6.84 15.63
CA GLY A 177 6.53 8.14 15.05
C GLY A 177 5.52 8.72 14.07
N TYR A 178 4.42 8.03 13.80
CA TYR A 178 3.42 8.51 12.86
C TYR A 178 2.74 9.80 13.33
N LYS A 179 2.77 10.81 12.48
CA LYS A 179 2.03 12.06 12.67
C LYS A 179 0.99 12.20 11.56
N LYS A 180 -0.28 12.30 11.94
CA LYS A 180 -1.36 12.47 10.98
C LYS A 180 -1.14 13.75 10.16
N SER A 181 -1.05 13.59 8.85
CA SER A 181 -0.92 14.70 7.90
C SER A 181 -1.72 14.39 6.63
N TYR A 182 -1.94 15.42 5.80
CA TYR A 182 -2.60 15.24 4.50
C TYR A 182 -1.80 14.31 3.57
N LEU A 183 -0.47 14.37 3.65
CA LEU A 183 0.46 13.62 2.79
C LEU A 183 0.88 12.24 3.36
N PHE A 184 0.38 11.86 4.55
CA PHE A 184 0.71 10.59 5.22
C PHE A 184 2.20 10.36 5.43
N MET A 185 2.91 11.32 6.02
CA MET A 185 4.36 11.33 6.22
C MET A 185 5.17 11.49 4.92
N ASN A 186 6.36 12.04 5.05
CA ASN A 186 7.32 12.08 3.96
C ASN A 186 7.93 10.70 3.74
N GLU A 187 8.25 10.38 2.50
CA GLU A 187 8.91 9.13 2.18
C GLU A 187 10.23 8.98 2.92
N SER A 188 10.47 7.78 3.44
CA SER A 188 11.69 7.47 4.19
C SER A 188 12.90 7.32 3.25
N LYS A 189 14.11 7.50 3.80
CA LYS A 189 15.33 7.28 3.03
C LYS A 189 15.41 5.85 2.52
N SER A 190 15.73 5.72 1.25
CA SER A 190 15.89 4.44 0.58
C SER A 190 17.23 4.33 -0.13
N LYS A 191 17.65 3.10 -0.39
CA LYS A 191 18.74 2.74 -1.31
C LYS A 191 18.19 1.74 -2.32
N ARG A 192 18.70 1.77 -3.56
CA ARG A 192 18.38 0.73 -4.54
C ARG A 192 19.38 -0.39 -4.43
N ASP A 193 18.89 -1.62 -4.33
CA ASP A 193 19.67 -2.86 -4.43
C ASP A 193 19.80 -3.17 -5.93
N ASN A 194 20.89 -2.73 -6.54
CA ASN A 194 21.19 -2.97 -7.95
C ASN A 194 21.72 -4.41 -8.09
N ARG A 195 20.84 -5.39 -8.02
CA ARG A 195 21.17 -6.79 -8.38
C ARG A 195 20.80 -7.10 -9.80
#